data_face53a824d757113c91ee9fcc341e94
#
_entry.id   face53a824d757113c91ee9fcc341e94
#
_cell.length_a   1.000
_cell.length_b   1.000
_cell.length_c   1.000
_cell.angle_alpha   90.00
_cell.angle_beta   90.00
_cell.angle_gamma   90.00
#
_symmetry.space_group_name_H-M   'P 1'
#
loop_
_entity.id
_entity.type
_entity.pdbx_description
1 polymer ?
#
loop_
_entity_poly.entity_id
_entity_poly.type
_entity_poly.pdbx_seq_one_letter_code
_entity_poly.pdbx_strand_id
1 'polypeptide(L)'
;MFWLKSGLFAVGLGMSFVYAIIPPLARDLGLSEIQASFIFSLSAVAWAMTSAPWGRASDKYGRRNIAILGYIGYSISMIILILPIYLADKNILSAAFVFPLLILGRTIYGLLGSATRPASFAYIADITPKSKRTKKFARFESNFLLGTLVGPLLGGYLYLISALAPFIFFSILGIVVAMGVFFTLENKPMKVSEIPTSKLSRLAPTVWPYLVFASVLSLCSASLLQSIGFYLTDNFNNLEDITLLISFTFVLLSISTIVSQNMFTSMFNLNNYKLLIYGCLILTISYCVMALSDSIATYFSSIILHGVGLGMVRPANSSGLSIAQQPEYQGEAAGHLGSVLPIGHILTPIVAMPLYIYNSSLLYFASGILCFILFVFIVFHPIFKYRYED
;
A
#
# COMPACT_ATOMS: atom_id res chain seq x y z
N MET A 1 7.21 14.05 -17.25
CA MET A 1 6.29 12.88 -17.10
C MET A 1 7.03 11.57 -16.84
N PHE A 2 8.09 11.24 -17.57
CA PHE A 2 8.85 10.00 -17.36
C PHE A 2 9.30 9.86 -15.90
N TRP A 3 10.03 10.82 -15.35
CA TRP A 3 10.58 10.76 -14.00
C TRP A 3 9.55 10.66 -12.87
N LEU A 4 8.35 11.26 -13.01
CA LEU A 4 7.29 11.07 -12.01
C LEU A 4 6.75 9.64 -12.01
N LYS A 5 6.63 9.02 -13.19
CA LYS A 5 6.25 7.59 -13.31
C LYS A 5 7.32 6.69 -12.71
N SER A 6 8.59 6.93 -13.06
CA SER A 6 9.73 6.21 -12.48
C SER A 6 9.80 6.39 -10.97
N GLY A 7 9.41 7.57 -10.46
CA GLY A 7 9.35 7.82 -9.03
C GLY A 7 8.28 7.00 -8.31
N LEU A 8 7.07 6.91 -8.87
CA LEU A 8 6.04 6.04 -8.30
C LEU A 8 6.44 4.55 -8.38
N PHE A 9 7.05 4.15 -9.47
CA PHE A 9 7.61 2.81 -9.63
C PHE A 9 8.68 2.52 -8.57
N ALA A 10 9.65 3.44 -8.38
CA ALA A 10 10.71 3.30 -7.38
C ALA A 10 10.16 3.22 -5.94
N VAL A 11 9.16 4.04 -5.61
CA VAL A 11 8.48 3.98 -4.30
C VAL A 11 7.75 2.64 -4.13
N GLY A 12 7.08 2.15 -5.18
CA GLY A 12 6.43 0.84 -5.18
C GLY A 12 7.41 -0.30 -4.94
N LEU A 13 8.57 -0.28 -5.66
CA LEU A 13 9.67 -1.23 -5.47
C LEU A 13 10.12 -1.32 -4.01
N GLY A 14 10.53 -0.18 -3.43
CA GLY A 14 11.07 -0.17 -2.08
C GLY A 14 10.03 -0.47 -1.01
N MET A 15 8.77 -0.01 -1.19
CA MET A 15 7.71 -0.35 -0.22
C MET A 15 7.44 -1.84 -0.15
N SER A 16 7.21 -2.48 -1.28
CA SER A 16 6.89 -3.92 -1.30
C SER A 16 8.07 -4.78 -0.85
N PHE A 17 9.30 -4.40 -1.20
CA PHE A 17 10.50 -5.04 -0.68
C PHE A 17 10.58 -4.95 0.86
N VAL A 18 10.35 -3.76 1.44
CA VAL A 18 10.40 -3.58 2.89
C VAL A 18 9.32 -4.42 3.60
N TYR A 19 8.12 -4.56 3.02
CA TYR A 19 7.10 -5.47 3.57
C TYR A 19 7.51 -6.95 3.47
N ALA A 20 8.28 -7.32 2.46
CA ALA A 20 8.76 -8.69 2.30
C ALA A 20 9.89 -9.05 3.29
N ILE A 21 10.82 -8.09 3.54
CA ILE A 21 12.06 -8.39 4.25
C ILE A 21 12.03 -8.05 5.74
N ILE A 22 11.33 -6.99 6.16
CA ILE A 22 11.34 -6.54 7.56
C ILE A 22 10.76 -7.59 8.52
N PRO A 23 9.66 -8.32 8.25
CA PRO A 23 9.14 -9.30 9.19
C PRO A 23 10.15 -10.42 9.53
N PRO A 24 10.73 -11.18 8.57
CA PRO A 24 11.72 -12.19 8.92
C PRO A 24 12.97 -11.57 9.55
N LEU A 25 13.48 -10.47 9.00
CA LEU A 25 14.64 -9.77 9.54
C LEU A 25 14.43 -9.30 10.99
N ALA A 26 13.24 -8.86 11.35
CA ALA A 26 12.92 -8.44 12.70
C ALA A 26 13.09 -9.59 13.71
N ARG A 27 12.71 -10.82 13.35
CA ARG A 27 12.95 -12.02 14.18
C ARG A 27 14.44 -12.31 14.33
N ASP A 28 15.19 -12.27 13.24
CA ASP A 28 16.64 -12.48 13.26
C ASP A 28 17.36 -11.45 14.16
N LEU A 29 16.77 -10.25 14.25
CA LEU A 29 17.24 -9.15 15.10
C LEU A 29 16.68 -9.22 16.54
N GLY A 30 15.95 -10.27 16.91
CA GLY A 30 15.40 -10.48 18.25
C GLY A 30 14.17 -9.61 18.56
N LEU A 31 13.47 -9.09 17.55
CA LEU A 31 12.25 -8.30 17.70
C LEU A 31 11.00 -9.20 17.61
N SER A 32 9.97 -8.86 18.40
CA SER A 32 8.68 -9.54 18.30
C SER A 32 7.90 -9.12 17.06
N GLU A 33 6.89 -9.91 16.67
CA GLU A 33 5.98 -9.63 15.57
C GLU A 33 5.23 -8.30 15.78
N ILE A 34 4.86 -8.00 17.02
CA ILE A 34 4.23 -6.74 17.40
C ILE A 34 5.18 -5.56 17.14
N GLN A 35 6.45 -5.68 17.56
CA GLN A 35 7.45 -4.65 17.30
C GLN A 35 7.69 -4.44 15.82
N ALA A 36 7.82 -5.51 15.03
CA ALA A 36 7.94 -5.43 13.58
C ALA A 36 6.76 -4.71 12.95
N SER A 37 5.54 -5.00 13.42
CA SER A 37 4.33 -4.36 12.94
C SER A 37 4.23 -2.88 13.33
N PHE A 38 4.73 -2.48 14.51
CA PHE A 38 4.81 -1.07 14.92
C PHE A 38 5.72 -0.23 14.03
N ILE A 39 6.76 -0.81 13.44
CA ILE A 39 7.62 -0.13 12.46
C ILE A 39 6.78 0.39 11.27
N PHE A 40 5.83 -0.40 10.79
CA PHE A 40 4.91 0.01 9.73
C PHE A 40 3.80 0.93 10.23
N SER A 41 3.26 0.68 11.41
CA SER A 41 2.15 1.44 12.00
C SER A 41 2.54 2.89 12.24
N LEU A 42 3.67 3.17 12.87
CA LEU A 42 4.14 4.53 13.13
C LEU A 42 4.44 5.30 11.83
N SER A 43 4.99 4.62 10.84
CA SER A 43 5.14 5.18 9.50
C SER A 43 3.78 5.53 8.86
N ALA A 44 2.78 4.68 9.04
CA ALA A 44 1.43 4.91 8.52
C ALA A 44 0.72 6.08 9.23
N VAL A 45 0.90 6.23 10.55
CA VAL A 45 0.43 7.41 11.31
C VAL A 45 1.06 8.67 10.77
N ALA A 46 2.38 8.69 10.64
CA ALA A 46 3.12 9.83 10.10
C ALA A 46 2.64 10.20 8.68
N TRP A 47 2.44 9.19 7.83
CA TRP A 47 1.90 9.36 6.48
C TRP A 47 0.50 9.98 6.48
N ALA A 48 -0.41 9.47 7.31
CA ALA A 48 -1.77 9.98 7.42
C ALA A 48 -1.82 11.44 7.88
N MET A 49 -0.94 11.81 8.82
CA MET A 49 -0.86 13.17 9.35
C MET A 49 -0.26 14.18 8.36
N THR A 50 0.69 13.77 7.52
CA THR A 50 1.49 14.69 6.71
C THR A 50 1.10 14.74 5.24
N SER A 51 0.41 13.74 4.70
CA SER A 51 0.04 13.67 3.28
C SER A 51 -0.79 14.88 2.82
N ALA A 52 -1.84 15.27 3.59
CA ALA A 52 -2.66 16.44 3.27
C ALA A 52 -1.92 17.78 3.43
N PRO A 53 -1.13 18.03 4.51
CA PRO A 53 -0.21 19.16 4.59
C PRO A 53 0.73 19.29 3.39
N TRP A 54 1.34 18.18 2.93
CA TRP A 54 2.20 18.20 1.75
C TRP A 54 1.46 18.55 0.46
N GLY A 55 0.20 18.10 0.31
CA GLY A 55 -0.65 18.53 -0.79
C GLY A 55 -0.76 20.06 -0.84
N ARG A 56 -1.14 20.70 0.28
CA ARG A 56 -1.22 22.18 0.40
C ARG A 56 0.13 22.88 0.23
N ALA A 57 1.19 22.29 0.80
CA ALA A 57 2.54 22.83 0.63
C ALA A 57 2.97 22.81 -0.84
N SER A 58 2.55 21.77 -1.59
CA SER A 58 2.85 21.68 -3.02
C SER A 58 2.16 22.76 -3.87
N ASP A 59 0.99 23.24 -3.44
CA ASP A 59 0.34 24.41 -4.06
C ASP A 59 1.18 25.68 -3.85
N LYS A 60 1.70 25.88 -2.64
CA LYS A 60 2.42 27.09 -2.23
C LYS A 60 3.88 27.12 -2.72
N TYR A 61 4.60 26.01 -2.55
CA TYR A 61 6.06 25.95 -2.81
C TYR A 61 6.39 25.32 -4.18
N GLY A 62 5.36 24.86 -4.89
CA GLY A 62 5.47 24.23 -6.21
C GLY A 62 5.52 22.70 -6.15
N ARG A 63 4.84 22.07 -7.10
CA ARG A 63 4.67 20.61 -7.22
C ARG A 63 6.00 19.87 -7.29
N ARG A 64 6.94 20.41 -8.10
CA ARG A 64 8.26 19.83 -8.30
C ARG A 64 9.05 19.73 -7.00
N ASN A 65 9.14 20.82 -6.25
CA ASN A 65 9.99 20.88 -5.05
C ASN A 65 9.48 19.91 -3.96
N ILE A 66 8.16 19.82 -3.78
CA ILE A 66 7.56 18.92 -2.80
C ILE A 66 7.67 17.45 -3.24
N ALA A 67 7.57 17.16 -4.55
CA ALA A 67 7.84 15.81 -5.05
C ALA A 67 9.30 15.39 -4.81
N ILE A 68 10.27 16.27 -5.07
CA ILE A 68 11.70 16.05 -4.80
C ILE A 68 11.94 15.78 -3.31
N LEU A 69 11.37 16.60 -2.43
CA LEU A 69 11.44 16.37 -0.97
C LEU A 69 10.96 14.96 -0.60
N GLY A 70 9.86 14.51 -1.19
CA GLY A 70 9.34 13.18 -0.95
C GLY A 70 10.27 12.06 -1.42
N TYR A 71 10.89 12.18 -2.60
CA TYR A 71 11.85 11.17 -3.09
C TYR A 71 13.16 11.18 -2.28
N ILE A 72 13.63 12.34 -1.85
CA ILE A 72 14.77 12.44 -0.92
C ILE A 72 14.42 11.81 0.41
N GLY A 73 13.23 12.08 0.96
CA GLY A 73 12.76 11.46 2.20
C GLY A 73 12.68 9.93 2.10
N TYR A 74 12.23 9.40 0.96
CA TYR A 74 12.28 7.98 0.67
C TYR A 74 13.72 7.43 0.69
N SER A 75 14.66 8.11 0.03
CA SER A 75 16.07 7.69 -0.01
C SER A 75 16.73 7.73 1.37
N ILE A 76 16.51 8.79 2.14
CA ILE A 76 17.01 8.93 3.52
C ILE A 76 16.47 7.79 4.39
N SER A 77 15.18 7.46 4.26
CA SER A 77 14.59 6.33 4.98
C SER A 77 15.33 5.02 4.68
N MET A 78 15.60 4.73 3.40
CA MET A 78 16.33 3.52 3.01
C MET A 78 17.76 3.49 3.57
N ILE A 79 18.47 4.63 3.59
CA ILE A 79 19.82 4.74 4.17
C ILE A 79 19.78 4.49 5.69
N ILE A 80 18.83 5.10 6.40
CA ILE A 80 18.74 4.94 7.86
C ILE A 80 18.44 3.50 8.23
N LEU A 81 17.66 2.76 7.42
CA LEU A 81 17.39 1.34 7.65
C LEU A 81 18.64 0.46 7.53
N ILE A 82 19.68 0.90 6.79
CA ILE A 82 20.95 0.18 6.69
C ILE A 82 21.66 0.11 8.04
N LEU A 83 21.65 1.19 8.80
CA LEU A 83 22.45 1.33 10.02
C LEU A 83 22.12 0.27 11.08
N PRO A 84 20.84 0.11 11.52
CA PRO A 84 20.52 -0.90 12.53
C PRO A 84 20.78 -2.33 12.04
N ILE A 85 20.57 -2.60 10.75
CA ILE A 85 20.81 -3.93 10.16
C ILE A 85 22.30 -4.24 10.17
N TYR A 86 23.14 -3.31 9.74
CA TYR A 86 24.60 -3.47 9.72
C TYR A 86 25.19 -3.62 11.12
N LEU A 87 24.75 -2.78 12.07
CA LEU A 87 25.29 -2.82 13.44
C LEU A 87 24.85 -4.06 14.20
N ALA A 88 23.65 -4.57 13.93
CA ALA A 88 23.16 -5.83 14.50
C ALA A 88 23.93 -7.04 13.93
N ASP A 89 24.17 -7.09 12.61
CA ASP A 89 24.96 -8.14 11.96
C ASP A 89 26.38 -8.25 12.56
N LYS A 90 26.96 -7.12 12.95
CA LYS A 90 28.27 -7.07 13.62
C LYS A 90 28.24 -7.30 15.14
N ASN A 91 27.07 -7.60 15.71
CA ASN A 91 26.86 -7.72 17.17
C ASN A 91 27.29 -6.47 17.97
N ILE A 92 27.26 -5.28 17.33
CA ILE A 92 27.62 -4.00 17.97
C ILE A 92 26.42 -3.41 18.69
N LEU A 93 25.20 -3.68 18.20
CA LEU A 93 23.98 -3.08 18.71
C LEU A 93 23.05 -4.16 19.26
N SER A 94 22.55 -3.97 20.48
CA SER A 94 21.52 -4.85 21.03
C SER A 94 20.13 -4.58 20.40
N ALA A 95 19.23 -5.57 20.43
CA ALA A 95 17.87 -5.47 19.94
C ALA A 95 17.11 -4.23 20.49
N ALA A 96 17.41 -3.81 21.73
CA ALA A 96 16.83 -2.65 22.37
C ALA A 96 17.07 -1.34 21.61
N PHE A 97 18.22 -1.21 20.91
CA PHE A 97 18.52 -0.02 20.09
C PHE A 97 18.17 -0.20 18.62
N VAL A 98 18.12 -1.43 18.12
CA VAL A 98 17.74 -1.74 16.74
C VAL A 98 16.31 -1.28 16.45
N PHE A 99 15.37 -1.60 17.32
CA PHE A 99 13.95 -1.27 17.16
C PHE A 99 13.67 0.24 17.00
N PRO A 100 14.16 1.14 17.89
CA PRO A 100 13.97 2.58 17.72
C PRO A 100 14.56 3.13 16.41
N LEU A 101 15.71 2.60 15.96
CA LEU A 101 16.33 3.04 14.71
C LEU A 101 15.52 2.60 13.48
N LEU A 102 14.96 1.39 13.47
CA LEU A 102 14.06 0.94 12.40
C LEU A 102 12.79 1.79 12.35
N ILE A 103 12.20 2.09 13.52
CA ILE A 103 11.07 3.02 13.63
C ILE A 103 11.44 4.38 13.06
N LEU A 104 12.58 4.95 13.45
CA LEU A 104 13.03 6.25 12.97
C LEU A 104 13.14 6.28 11.45
N GLY A 105 13.82 5.30 10.86
CA GLY A 105 13.96 5.19 9.41
C GLY A 105 12.60 5.13 8.69
N ARG A 106 11.68 4.32 9.18
CA ARG A 106 10.33 4.20 8.60
C ARG A 106 9.45 5.41 8.86
N THR A 107 9.55 6.05 10.01
CA THR A 107 8.80 7.27 10.34
C THR A 107 9.23 8.43 9.44
N ILE A 108 10.52 8.56 9.13
CA ILE A 108 11.02 9.54 8.15
C ILE A 108 10.38 9.32 6.77
N TYR A 109 10.23 8.07 6.33
CA TYR A 109 9.47 7.78 5.12
C TYR A 109 8.00 8.23 5.24
N GLY A 110 7.34 7.93 6.35
CA GLY A 110 5.98 8.41 6.62
C GLY A 110 5.86 9.91 6.55
N LEU A 111 6.78 10.64 7.19
CA LEU A 111 6.78 12.10 7.26
C LEU A 111 7.08 12.77 5.91
N LEU A 112 8.17 12.40 5.27
CA LEU A 112 8.67 13.05 4.06
C LEU A 112 8.22 12.34 2.78
N GLY A 113 8.31 11.02 2.73
CA GLY A 113 7.92 10.22 1.57
C GLY A 113 6.45 10.36 1.21
N SER A 114 5.59 10.67 2.18
CA SER A 114 4.17 10.98 1.97
C SER A 114 3.93 12.19 1.04
N ALA A 115 4.94 13.04 0.82
CA ALA A 115 4.87 14.17 -0.11
C ALA A 115 4.86 13.73 -1.59
N THR A 116 5.41 12.55 -1.91
CA THR A 116 5.57 12.07 -3.29
C THR A 116 4.26 11.98 -4.05
N ARG A 117 3.24 11.33 -3.46
CA ARG A 117 1.96 11.08 -4.15
C ARG A 117 1.15 12.35 -4.36
N PRO A 118 0.79 13.15 -3.33
CA PRO A 118 -0.04 14.33 -3.52
C PRO A 118 0.61 15.34 -4.49
N ALA A 119 1.91 15.60 -4.39
CA ALA A 119 2.60 16.51 -5.29
C ALA A 119 2.66 15.99 -6.74
N SER A 120 2.91 14.70 -6.94
CA SER A 120 2.98 14.10 -8.28
C SER A 120 1.61 14.02 -8.95
N PHE A 121 0.56 13.64 -8.23
CA PHE A 121 -0.81 13.63 -8.75
C PHE A 121 -1.30 15.03 -9.08
N ALA A 122 -1.01 16.01 -8.22
CA ALA A 122 -1.35 17.39 -8.47
C ALA A 122 -0.62 17.94 -9.71
N TYR A 123 0.68 17.66 -9.88
CA TYR A 123 1.41 18.05 -11.10
C TYR A 123 0.74 17.48 -12.37
N ILE A 124 0.34 16.20 -12.33
CA ILE A 124 -0.34 15.57 -13.46
C ILE A 124 -1.71 16.20 -13.71
N ALA A 125 -2.44 16.58 -12.65
CA ALA A 125 -3.72 17.27 -12.77
C ALA A 125 -3.56 18.63 -13.47
N ASP A 126 -2.49 19.38 -13.10
CA ASP A 126 -2.22 20.72 -13.65
C ASP A 126 -1.95 20.68 -15.16
N ILE A 127 -1.29 19.62 -15.67
CA ILE A 127 -0.93 19.48 -17.09
C ILE A 127 -1.91 18.65 -17.91
N THR A 128 -3.03 18.19 -17.31
CA THR A 128 -3.97 17.28 -17.98
C THR A 128 -5.37 17.88 -18.00
N PRO A 129 -6.03 17.99 -19.19
CA PRO A 129 -7.42 18.41 -19.30
C PRO A 129 -8.33 17.56 -18.42
N LYS A 130 -9.36 18.19 -17.79
CA LYS A 130 -10.28 17.52 -16.84
C LYS A 130 -10.84 16.19 -17.39
N SER A 131 -11.27 16.16 -18.65
CA SER A 131 -11.82 14.98 -19.32
C SER A 131 -10.87 13.78 -19.46
N LYS A 132 -9.55 13.99 -19.34
CA LYS A 132 -8.53 12.94 -19.50
C LYS A 132 -7.84 12.58 -18.16
N ARG A 133 -8.15 13.27 -17.05
CA ARG A 133 -7.47 13.10 -15.76
C ARG A 133 -7.58 11.69 -15.20
N THR A 134 -8.78 11.11 -15.19
CA THR A 134 -9.03 9.76 -14.66
C THR A 134 -8.16 8.72 -15.36
N LYS A 135 -8.12 8.74 -16.70
CA LYS A 135 -7.27 7.82 -17.48
C LYS A 135 -5.78 8.05 -17.23
N LYS A 136 -5.35 9.30 -17.04
CA LYS A 136 -3.96 9.65 -16.72
C LYS A 136 -3.56 9.19 -15.32
N PHE A 137 -4.44 9.38 -14.33
CA PHE A 137 -4.21 8.93 -12.95
C PHE A 137 -4.12 7.41 -12.86
N ALA A 138 -5.03 6.68 -13.52
CA ALA A 138 -4.98 5.23 -13.58
C ALA A 138 -3.64 4.71 -14.18
N ARG A 139 -3.20 5.29 -15.31
CA ARG A 139 -1.91 4.96 -15.91
C ARG A 139 -0.72 5.35 -15.03
N PHE A 140 -0.85 6.38 -14.22
CA PHE A 140 0.19 6.81 -13.31
C PHE A 140 0.28 5.85 -12.12
N GLU A 141 -0.85 5.48 -11.54
CA GLU A 141 -0.94 4.51 -10.46
C GLU A 141 -0.44 3.10 -10.86
N SER A 142 -0.64 2.71 -12.12
CA SER A 142 -0.12 1.43 -12.64
C SER A 142 1.40 1.31 -12.49
N ASN A 143 2.16 2.42 -12.50
CA ASN A 143 3.61 2.35 -12.28
C ASN A 143 3.94 1.98 -10.82
N PHE A 144 3.15 2.46 -9.85
CA PHE A 144 3.30 2.03 -8.48
C PHE A 144 3.03 0.53 -8.33
N LEU A 145 1.95 0.02 -8.92
CA LEU A 145 1.60 -1.41 -8.89
C LEU A 145 2.68 -2.27 -9.56
N LEU A 146 3.24 -1.82 -10.70
CA LEU A 146 4.37 -2.51 -11.33
C LEU A 146 5.60 -2.51 -10.41
N GLY A 147 5.85 -1.41 -9.71
CA GLY A 147 6.89 -1.35 -8.68
C GLY A 147 6.66 -2.38 -7.57
N THR A 148 5.42 -2.47 -7.06
CA THR A 148 5.11 -3.46 -6.02
C THR A 148 5.23 -4.91 -6.47
N LEU A 149 5.05 -5.18 -7.76
CA LEU A 149 5.28 -6.48 -8.38
C LEU A 149 6.77 -6.84 -8.41
N VAL A 150 7.61 -5.91 -8.90
CA VAL A 150 9.03 -6.16 -9.16
C VAL A 150 9.89 -6.04 -7.88
N GLY A 151 9.43 -5.24 -6.91
CA GLY A 151 10.19 -4.90 -5.69
C GLY A 151 10.70 -6.09 -4.89
N PRO A 152 9.85 -7.05 -4.51
CA PRO A 152 10.26 -8.21 -3.74
C PRO A 152 11.24 -9.12 -4.51
N LEU A 153 11.03 -9.29 -5.83
CA LEU A 153 11.96 -10.07 -6.67
C LEU A 153 13.33 -9.41 -6.74
N LEU A 154 13.37 -8.15 -7.13
CA LEU A 154 14.63 -7.41 -7.26
C LEU A 154 15.31 -7.24 -5.90
N GLY A 155 14.54 -6.89 -4.87
CA GLY A 155 15.04 -6.75 -3.53
C GLY A 155 15.52 -8.07 -2.92
N GLY A 156 14.78 -9.16 -3.12
CA GLY A 156 15.18 -10.50 -2.70
C GLY A 156 16.47 -10.96 -3.39
N TYR A 157 16.59 -10.78 -4.72
CA TYR A 157 17.82 -11.08 -5.46
C TYR A 157 19.01 -10.26 -4.94
N LEU A 158 18.84 -8.96 -4.73
CA LEU A 158 19.88 -8.10 -4.17
C LEU A 158 20.25 -8.51 -2.74
N TYR A 159 19.28 -8.99 -1.97
CA TYR A 159 19.51 -9.46 -0.58
C TYR A 159 20.41 -10.70 -0.54
N LEU A 160 20.34 -11.58 -1.55
CA LEU A 160 21.27 -12.72 -1.66
C LEU A 160 22.73 -12.29 -1.87
N ILE A 161 22.96 -11.10 -2.46
CA ILE A 161 24.32 -10.55 -2.62
C ILE A 161 24.81 -9.97 -1.28
N SER A 162 23.97 -9.20 -0.61
CA SER A 162 24.21 -8.62 0.71
C SER A 162 22.89 -8.12 1.32
N ALA A 163 22.72 -8.28 2.61
CA ALA A 163 21.56 -7.75 3.35
C ALA A 163 21.40 -6.23 3.16
N LEU A 164 22.45 -5.50 2.85
CA LEU A 164 22.46 -4.05 2.67
C LEU A 164 22.20 -3.63 1.21
N ALA A 165 22.51 -4.49 0.24
CA ALA A 165 22.45 -4.15 -1.18
C ALA A 165 21.11 -3.59 -1.66
N PRO A 166 19.94 -4.17 -1.31
CA PRO A 166 18.66 -3.63 -1.76
C PRO A 166 18.38 -2.24 -1.19
N PHE A 167 18.71 -1.98 0.06
CA PHE A 167 18.51 -0.67 0.68
C PHE A 167 19.36 0.41 0.01
N ILE A 168 20.63 0.11 -0.29
CA ILE A 168 21.53 0.99 -1.04
C ILE A 168 20.97 1.24 -2.44
N PHE A 169 20.58 0.20 -3.15
CA PHE A 169 20.02 0.30 -4.51
C PHE A 169 18.78 1.19 -4.55
N PHE A 170 17.80 0.92 -3.68
CA PHE A 170 16.55 1.70 -3.66
C PHE A 170 16.77 3.15 -3.20
N SER A 171 17.75 3.38 -2.32
CA SER A 171 18.13 4.75 -1.94
C SER A 171 18.71 5.52 -3.13
N ILE A 172 19.67 4.94 -3.85
CA ILE A 172 20.27 5.54 -5.05
C ILE A 172 19.19 5.80 -6.10
N LEU A 173 18.29 4.84 -6.31
CA LEU A 173 17.19 5.00 -7.27
C LEU A 173 16.30 6.20 -6.92
N GLY A 174 15.98 6.41 -5.64
CA GLY A 174 15.22 7.56 -5.18
C GLY A 174 15.94 8.89 -5.44
N ILE A 175 17.26 8.94 -5.22
CA ILE A 175 18.09 10.13 -5.52
C ILE A 175 18.11 10.40 -7.03
N VAL A 176 18.32 9.37 -7.86
CA VAL A 176 18.31 9.50 -9.33
C VAL A 176 16.97 10.04 -9.82
N VAL A 177 15.87 9.54 -9.27
CA VAL A 177 14.53 10.06 -9.58
C VAL A 177 14.38 11.51 -9.15
N ALA A 178 14.82 11.88 -7.94
CA ALA A 178 14.77 13.25 -7.44
C ALA A 178 15.55 14.21 -8.36
N MET A 179 16.74 13.81 -8.78
CA MET A 179 17.54 14.56 -9.76
C MET A 179 16.83 14.67 -11.11
N GLY A 180 16.29 13.57 -11.62
CA GLY A 180 15.55 13.56 -12.88
C GLY A 180 14.32 14.49 -12.84
N VAL A 181 13.60 14.51 -11.74
CA VAL A 181 12.47 15.44 -11.49
C VAL A 181 12.98 16.88 -11.44
N PHE A 182 14.10 17.13 -10.76
CA PHE A 182 14.69 18.48 -10.64
C PHE A 182 15.05 19.08 -12.01
N PHE A 183 15.70 18.31 -12.88
CA PHE A 183 16.18 18.81 -14.18
C PHE A 183 15.10 18.87 -15.26
N THR A 184 14.01 18.11 -15.14
CA THR A 184 13.05 17.96 -16.26
C THR A 184 11.68 18.57 -16.01
N LEU A 185 11.31 18.84 -14.75
CA LEU A 185 10.01 19.41 -14.42
C LEU A 185 10.13 20.91 -14.12
N GLU A 186 9.14 21.66 -14.60
CA GLU A 186 9.00 23.06 -14.23
C GLU A 186 8.37 23.19 -12.83
N ASN A 187 8.88 24.11 -12.03
CA ASN A 187 8.29 24.42 -10.73
C ASN A 187 7.34 25.63 -10.86
N LYS A 188 6.05 25.34 -11.00
CA LYS A 188 5.01 26.38 -11.05
C LYS A 188 4.19 26.33 -9.77
N PRO A 189 4.35 27.26 -8.82
CA PRO A 189 3.43 27.41 -7.72
C PRO A 189 2.06 27.89 -8.27
N MET A 190 0.97 27.42 -7.68
CA MET A 190 -0.38 27.77 -8.09
C MET A 190 -0.76 29.17 -7.58
N LYS A 191 -1.49 29.97 -8.37
CA LYS A 191 -2.08 31.20 -7.85
C LYS A 191 -3.23 30.84 -6.91
N VAL A 192 -3.23 31.39 -5.71
CA VAL A 192 -4.09 31.03 -4.55
C VAL A 192 -5.60 31.31 -4.77
N SER A 193 -6.04 31.81 -5.90
CA SER A 193 -7.39 32.35 -6.11
C SER A 193 -8.50 31.34 -6.47
N GLU A 194 -8.26 30.03 -6.50
CA GLU A 194 -9.24 29.04 -6.99
C GLU A 194 -9.47 27.86 -6.03
N ILE A 195 -9.51 28.10 -4.71
CA ILE A 195 -9.84 27.02 -3.76
C ILE A 195 -11.37 26.94 -3.63
N PRO A 196 -12.02 25.79 -3.93
CA PRO A 196 -13.44 25.61 -3.70
C PRO A 196 -13.80 25.82 -2.22
N THR A 197 -14.81 26.64 -1.95
CA THR A 197 -15.24 27.00 -0.59
C THR A 197 -16.14 25.95 0.07
N SER A 198 -16.71 25.01 -0.68
CA SER A 198 -17.54 23.93 -0.15
C SER A 198 -16.72 22.67 0.09
N LYS A 199 -16.92 22.05 1.27
CA LYS A 199 -16.21 20.83 1.68
C LYS A 199 -17.15 19.64 1.65
N LEU A 200 -16.73 18.54 1.02
CA LEU A 200 -17.42 17.27 1.08
C LEU A 200 -17.25 16.66 2.49
N SER A 201 -18.36 16.37 3.16
CA SER A 201 -18.30 15.71 4.47
C SER A 201 -17.93 14.24 4.33
N ARG A 202 -16.99 13.76 5.17
CA ARG A 202 -16.70 12.32 5.30
C ARG A 202 -17.89 11.49 5.78
N LEU A 203 -18.81 12.11 6.53
CA LEU A 203 -20.02 11.48 7.05
C LEU A 203 -21.21 11.57 6.08
N ALA A 204 -21.03 12.18 4.91
CA ALA A 204 -22.09 12.21 3.90
C ALA A 204 -22.56 10.78 3.54
N PRO A 205 -23.89 10.54 3.41
CA PRO A 205 -24.41 9.20 3.10
C PRO A 205 -23.83 8.58 1.83
N THR A 206 -23.35 9.41 0.90
CA THR A 206 -22.70 8.99 -0.33
C THR A 206 -21.21 8.73 -0.21
N VAL A 207 -20.60 8.96 0.95
CA VAL A 207 -19.15 8.86 1.19
C VAL A 207 -18.80 7.81 2.21
N TRP A 208 -19.38 7.89 3.42
CA TRP A 208 -18.97 7.04 4.56
C TRP A 208 -19.02 5.53 4.28
N PRO A 209 -19.97 4.97 3.50
CA PRO A 209 -20.00 3.53 3.30
C PRO A 209 -18.77 3.01 2.56
N TYR A 210 -18.29 3.78 1.57
CA TYR A 210 -17.07 3.46 0.82
C TYR A 210 -15.81 3.62 1.67
N LEU A 211 -15.80 4.58 2.62
CA LEU A 211 -14.67 4.78 3.54
C LEU A 211 -14.61 3.64 4.57
N VAL A 212 -15.75 3.22 5.13
CA VAL A 212 -15.82 2.06 6.04
C VAL A 212 -15.35 0.80 5.32
N PHE A 213 -15.86 0.56 4.11
CA PHE A 213 -15.41 -0.56 3.28
C PHE A 213 -13.89 -0.56 3.09
N ALA A 214 -13.33 0.59 2.67
CA ALA A 214 -11.90 0.73 2.46
C ALA A 214 -11.07 0.54 3.73
N SER A 215 -11.56 1.01 4.88
CA SER A 215 -10.88 0.88 6.18
C SER A 215 -10.79 -0.58 6.63
N VAL A 216 -11.89 -1.32 6.57
CA VAL A 216 -11.93 -2.75 6.94
C VAL A 216 -11.11 -3.58 5.96
N LEU A 217 -11.25 -3.34 4.65
CA LEU A 217 -10.43 -4.01 3.63
C LEU A 217 -8.93 -3.71 3.83
N SER A 218 -8.59 -2.48 4.21
CA SER A 218 -7.21 -2.09 4.51
C SER A 218 -6.67 -2.85 5.72
N LEU A 219 -7.46 -3.04 6.78
CA LEU A 219 -7.06 -3.82 7.95
C LEU A 219 -6.76 -5.28 7.56
N CYS A 220 -7.67 -5.93 6.84
CA CYS A 220 -7.46 -7.30 6.39
C CYS A 220 -6.21 -7.43 5.50
N SER A 221 -6.05 -6.51 4.53
CA SER A 221 -4.90 -6.53 3.62
C SER A 221 -3.58 -6.25 4.34
N ALA A 222 -3.55 -5.27 5.26
CA ALA A 222 -2.36 -4.94 6.03
C ALA A 222 -1.95 -6.09 6.96
N SER A 223 -2.93 -6.76 7.57
CA SER A 223 -2.70 -7.94 8.41
C SER A 223 -2.03 -9.07 7.63
N LEU A 224 -2.52 -9.36 6.41
CA LEU A 224 -1.88 -10.36 5.54
C LEU A 224 -0.46 -9.93 5.17
N LEU A 225 -0.29 -8.71 4.63
CA LEU A 225 1.03 -8.23 4.15
C LEU A 225 2.10 -8.26 5.23
N GLN A 226 1.73 -7.96 6.49
CA GLN A 226 2.67 -7.93 7.60
C GLN A 226 2.90 -9.32 8.23
N SER A 227 1.99 -10.28 8.03
CA SER A 227 2.12 -11.64 8.56
C SER A 227 2.76 -12.63 7.59
N ILE A 228 2.82 -12.34 6.28
CA ILE A 228 3.35 -13.26 5.26
C ILE A 228 4.73 -13.81 5.63
N GLY A 229 5.66 -12.92 5.99
CA GLY A 229 7.03 -13.32 6.33
C GLY A 229 7.08 -14.24 7.56
N PHE A 230 6.36 -13.89 8.61
CA PHE A 230 6.25 -14.71 9.83
C PHE A 230 5.58 -16.06 9.54
N TYR A 231 4.46 -16.04 8.81
CA TYR A 231 3.73 -17.27 8.49
C TYR A 231 4.57 -18.27 7.70
N LEU A 232 5.31 -17.81 6.69
CA LEU A 232 6.19 -18.66 5.90
C LEU A 232 7.34 -19.22 6.73
N THR A 233 7.94 -18.41 7.58
CA THR A 233 9.00 -18.86 8.50
C THR A 233 8.47 -19.87 9.53
N ASP A 234 7.25 -19.68 10.05
CA ASP A 234 6.67 -20.57 11.07
C ASP A 234 6.26 -21.93 10.52
N ASN A 235 5.72 -21.97 9.28
CA ASN A 235 5.09 -23.16 8.73
C ASN A 235 5.94 -23.89 7.68
N PHE A 236 6.93 -23.21 7.07
CA PHE A 236 7.69 -23.73 5.94
C PHE A 236 9.21 -23.51 6.08
N ASN A 237 9.73 -23.45 7.31
CA ASN A 237 11.17 -23.23 7.60
C ASN A 237 12.10 -24.35 7.06
N ASN A 238 11.55 -25.51 6.69
CA ASN A 238 12.30 -26.62 6.10
C ASN A 238 12.66 -26.41 4.63
N LEU A 239 12.10 -25.38 3.99
CA LEU A 239 12.36 -25.04 2.60
C LEU A 239 13.60 -24.15 2.49
N GLU A 240 14.47 -24.52 1.56
CA GLU A 240 15.63 -23.69 1.22
C GLU A 240 15.13 -22.30 0.75
N ASP A 241 15.77 -21.21 1.22
CA ASP A 241 15.47 -19.83 0.77
C ASP A 241 14.09 -19.24 1.09
N ILE A 242 13.74 -19.12 2.36
CA ILE A 242 12.51 -18.43 2.84
C ILE A 242 12.36 -17.02 2.20
N THR A 243 13.45 -16.28 2.01
CA THR A 243 13.42 -14.94 1.40
C THR A 243 12.90 -14.98 -0.05
N LEU A 244 13.29 -15.99 -0.83
CA LEU A 244 12.77 -16.19 -2.19
C LEU A 244 11.30 -16.58 -2.16
N LEU A 245 10.89 -17.41 -1.21
CA LEU A 245 9.50 -17.84 -1.04
C LEU A 245 8.59 -16.65 -0.70
N ILE A 246 9.02 -15.76 0.20
CA ILE A 246 8.34 -14.51 0.52
C ILE A 246 8.24 -13.62 -0.73
N SER A 247 9.36 -13.45 -1.44
CA SER A 247 9.41 -12.65 -2.66
C SER A 247 8.45 -13.19 -3.72
N PHE A 248 8.42 -14.51 -3.93
CA PHE A 248 7.51 -15.18 -4.86
C PHE A 248 6.04 -15.00 -4.46
N THR A 249 5.73 -15.03 -3.15
CA THR A 249 4.39 -14.74 -2.63
C THR A 249 3.90 -13.35 -3.03
N PHE A 250 4.72 -12.32 -2.86
CA PHE A 250 4.36 -10.95 -3.25
C PHE A 250 4.18 -10.80 -4.77
N VAL A 251 5.00 -11.49 -5.56
CA VAL A 251 4.86 -11.53 -7.02
C VAL A 251 3.54 -12.17 -7.42
N LEU A 252 3.24 -13.33 -6.85
CA LEU A 252 2.02 -14.08 -7.13
C LEU A 252 0.77 -13.26 -6.77
N LEU A 253 0.79 -12.61 -5.60
CA LEU A 253 -0.24 -11.67 -5.15
C LEU A 253 -0.42 -10.51 -6.13
N SER A 254 0.67 -9.92 -6.58
CA SER A 254 0.64 -8.76 -7.47
C SER A 254 0.16 -9.14 -8.88
N ILE A 255 0.65 -10.25 -9.44
CA ILE A 255 0.23 -10.75 -10.76
C ILE A 255 -1.27 -11.06 -10.74
N SER A 256 -1.73 -11.84 -9.77
CA SER A 256 -3.15 -12.20 -9.67
C SER A 256 -4.03 -10.96 -9.48
N THR A 257 -3.59 -9.94 -8.73
CA THR A 257 -4.31 -8.67 -8.59
C THR A 257 -4.41 -7.92 -9.93
N ILE A 258 -3.29 -7.77 -10.67
CA ILE A 258 -3.26 -7.04 -11.94
C ILE A 258 -4.07 -7.77 -13.01
N VAL A 259 -3.91 -9.09 -13.12
CA VAL A 259 -4.65 -9.91 -14.10
C VAL A 259 -6.15 -9.84 -13.80
N SER A 260 -6.55 -10.04 -12.56
CA SER A 260 -7.94 -9.96 -12.13
C SER A 260 -8.54 -8.59 -12.42
N GLN A 261 -7.85 -7.50 -12.04
CA GLN A 261 -8.31 -6.15 -12.30
C GLN A 261 -8.59 -5.92 -13.79
N ASN A 262 -7.67 -6.30 -14.68
CA ASN A 262 -7.87 -6.11 -16.11
C ASN A 262 -8.95 -7.03 -16.68
N MET A 263 -8.97 -8.29 -16.27
CA MET A 263 -9.91 -9.28 -16.77
C MET A 263 -11.36 -8.93 -16.42
N PHE A 264 -11.64 -8.66 -15.14
CA PHE A 264 -13.02 -8.44 -14.69
C PHE A 264 -13.56 -7.03 -14.97
N THR A 265 -12.68 -6.01 -15.05
CA THR A 265 -13.12 -4.64 -15.38
C THR A 265 -13.19 -4.37 -16.87
N SER A 266 -12.32 -4.99 -17.69
CA SER A 266 -12.20 -4.69 -19.12
C SER A 266 -12.80 -5.78 -20.02
N MET A 267 -12.64 -7.06 -19.70
CA MET A 267 -13.12 -8.17 -20.54
C MET A 267 -14.58 -8.55 -20.21
N PHE A 268 -14.88 -8.70 -18.92
CA PHE A 268 -16.22 -9.14 -18.49
C PHE A 268 -17.18 -8.00 -18.23
N ASN A 269 -16.74 -6.75 -18.28
CA ASN A 269 -17.57 -5.54 -18.08
C ASN A 269 -18.51 -5.64 -16.85
N LEU A 270 -18.02 -6.26 -15.77
CA LEU A 270 -18.81 -6.36 -14.56
C LEU A 270 -19.00 -4.97 -13.94
N ASN A 271 -20.22 -4.66 -13.54
CA ASN A 271 -20.49 -3.42 -12.81
C ASN A 271 -19.85 -3.46 -11.41
N ASN A 272 -19.66 -2.27 -10.81
CA ASN A 272 -18.98 -2.14 -9.52
C ASN A 272 -19.65 -2.95 -8.41
N TYR A 273 -20.97 -3.07 -8.40
CA TYR A 273 -21.73 -3.85 -7.42
C TYR A 273 -21.34 -5.34 -7.47
N LYS A 274 -21.35 -5.93 -8.67
CA LYS A 274 -20.96 -7.35 -8.87
C LYS A 274 -19.49 -7.57 -8.53
N LEU A 275 -18.60 -6.62 -8.89
CA LEU A 275 -17.18 -6.68 -8.54
C LEU A 275 -16.96 -6.67 -7.02
N LEU A 276 -17.70 -5.84 -6.28
CA LEU A 276 -17.63 -5.79 -4.82
C LEU A 276 -18.14 -7.09 -4.19
N ILE A 277 -19.30 -7.62 -4.63
CA ILE A 277 -19.87 -8.85 -4.10
C ILE A 277 -18.95 -10.05 -4.34
N TYR A 278 -18.60 -10.31 -5.60
CA TYR A 278 -17.78 -11.49 -5.94
C TYR A 278 -16.37 -11.36 -5.35
N GLY A 279 -15.81 -10.17 -5.38
CA GLY A 279 -14.49 -9.93 -4.79
C GLY A 279 -14.45 -10.15 -3.29
N CYS A 280 -15.48 -9.72 -2.53
CA CYS A 280 -15.56 -10.00 -1.09
C CYS A 280 -15.75 -11.49 -0.80
N LEU A 281 -16.56 -12.22 -1.58
CA LEU A 281 -16.70 -13.67 -1.43
C LEU A 281 -15.38 -14.38 -1.71
N ILE A 282 -14.67 -14.00 -2.78
CA ILE A 282 -13.36 -14.59 -3.10
C ILE A 282 -12.35 -14.28 -1.98
N LEU A 283 -12.33 -13.06 -1.43
CA LEU A 283 -11.47 -12.72 -0.28
C LEU A 283 -11.82 -13.55 0.96
N THR A 284 -13.11 -13.76 1.24
CA THR A 284 -13.56 -14.62 2.34
C THR A 284 -13.03 -16.04 2.16
N ILE A 285 -13.22 -16.63 0.98
CA ILE A 285 -12.71 -17.97 0.65
C ILE A 285 -11.19 -18.01 0.76
N SER A 286 -10.50 -17.01 0.22
CA SER A 286 -9.04 -16.91 0.30
C SER A 286 -8.54 -16.97 1.74
N TYR A 287 -9.11 -16.18 2.63
CA TYR A 287 -8.72 -16.18 4.04
C TYR A 287 -9.07 -17.50 4.75
N CYS A 288 -10.20 -18.13 4.42
CA CYS A 288 -10.52 -19.47 4.94
C CYS A 288 -9.53 -20.52 4.47
N VAL A 289 -9.16 -20.51 3.18
CA VAL A 289 -8.14 -21.43 2.64
C VAL A 289 -6.78 -21.15 3.30
N MET A 290 -6.42 -19.89 3.52
CA MET A 290 -5.19 -19.50 4.22
C MET A 290 -5.16 -20.04 5.65
N ALA A 291 -6.27 -19.88 6.38
CA ALA A 291 -6.40 -20.34 7.76
C ALA A 291 -6.27 -21.86 7.92
N LEU A 292 -6.64 -22.60 6.88
CA LEU A 292 -6.62 -24.08 6.83
C LEU A 292 -5.43 -24.63 6.02
N SER A 293 -4.50 -23.76 5.59
CA SER A 293 -3.41 -24.23 4.73
C SER A 293 -2.38 -25.02 5.53
N ASP A 294 -2.16 -26.26 5.08
CA ASP A 294 -1.21 -27.23 5.62
C ASP A 294 -0.07 -27.55 4.63
N SER A 295 -0.14 -26.99 3.43
CA SER A 295 0.83 -27.19 2.37
C SER A 295 1.14 -25.89 1.62
N ILE A 296 2.33 -25.85 1.00
CA ILE A 296 2.73 -24.68 0.20
C ILE A 296 1.80 -24.46 -1.01
N ALA A 297 1.19 -25.52 -1.53
CA ALA A 297 0.25 -25.44 -2.65
C ALA A 297 -1.07 -24.78 -2.22
N THR A 298 -1.62 -25.16 -1.07
CA THR A 298 -2.84 -24.53 -0.50
C THR A 298 -2.57 -23.08 -0.10
N TYR A 299 -1.39 -22.80 0.45
CA TYR A 299 -0.95 -21.44 0.74
C TYR A 299 -0.91 -20.56 -0.52
N PHE A 300 -0.22 -21.00 -1.59
CA PHE A 300 -0.17 -20.20 -2.83
C PHE A 300 -1.53 -20.07 -3.51
N SER A 301 -2.38 -21.10 -3.43
CA SER A 301 -3.75 -21.01 -3.91
C SER A 301 -4.53 -19.92 -3.18
N SER A 302 -4.36 -19.79 -1.86
CA SER A 302 -4.98 -18.72 -1.08
C SER A 302 -4.47 -17.33 -1.51
N ILE A 303 -3.16 -17.17 -1.76
CA ILE A 303 -2.56 -15.91 -2.22
C ILE A 303 -3.09 -15.51 -3.60
N ILE A 304 -3.24 -16.46 -4.53
CA ILE A 304 -3.83 -16.20 -5.84
C ILE A 304 -5.28 -15.72 -5.70
N LEU A 305 -6.09 -16.43 -4.91
CA LEU A 305 -7.47 -16.03 -4.62
C LEU A 305 -7.52 -14.64 -3.98
N HIS A 306 -6.59 -14.34 -3.05
CA HIS A 306 -6.50 -13.03 -2.42
C HIS A 306 -6.25 -11.93 -3.44
N GLY A 307 -5.29 -12.14 -4.34
CA GLY A 307 -4.99 -11.20 -5.43
C GLY A 307 -6.18 -10.99 -6.35
N VAL A 308 -6.88 -12.08 -6.71
CA VAL A 308 -8.11 -12.00 -7.54
C VAL A 308 -9.16 -11.14 -6.85
N GLY A 309 -9.45 -11.39 -5.59
CA GLY A 309 -10.43 -10.61 -4.83
C GLY A 309 -10.05 -9.12 -4.72
N LEU A 310 -8.79 -8.81 -4.39
CA LEU A 310 -8.30 -7.42 -4.31
C LEU A 310 -8.38 -6.68 -5.66
N GLY A 311 -8.06 -7.37 -6.75
CA GLY A 311 -8.14 -6.83 -8.12
C GLY A 311 -9.56 -6.44 -8.52
N MET A 312 -10.57 -7.06 -7.91
CA MET A 312 -11.98 -6.72 -8.10
C MET A 312 -12.43 -5.60 -7.17
N VAL A 313 -12.22 -5.73 -5.85
CA VAL A 313 -12.85 -4.83 -4.87
C VAL A 313 -12.23 -3.43 -4.82
N ARG A 314 -10.90 -3.30 -4.98
CA ARG A 314 -10.23 -1.99 -4.87
C ARG A 314 -10.69 -0.99 -5.93
N PRO A 315 -10.63 -1.32 -7.24
CA PRO A 315 -11.09 -0.40 -8.27
C PRO A 315 -12.60 -0.16 -8.19
N ALA A 316 -13.39 -1.19 -7.85
CA ALA A 316 -14.83 -1.06 -7.73
C ALA A 316 -15.25 -0.11 -6.61
N ASN A 317 -14.59 -0.17 -5.43
CA ASN A 317 -14.85 0.75 -4.32
C ASN A 317 -14.46 2.20 -4.68
N SER A 318 -13.29 2.39 -5.30
CA SER A 318 -12.83 3.72 -5.72
C SER A 318 -13.72 4.32 -6.81
N SER A 319 -14.10 3.52 -7.80
CA SER A 319 -15.01 3.93 -8.86
C SER A 319 -16.41 4.23 -8.32
N GLY A 320 -16.93 3.36 -7.44
CA GLY A 320 -18.23 3.56 -6.82
C GLY A 320 -18.33 4.86 -6.03
N LEU A 321 -17.31 5.15 -5.19
CA LEU A 321 -17.23 6.43 -4.48
C LEU A 321 -17.18 7.62 -5.45
N SER A 322 -16.39 7.53 -6.52
CA SER A 322 -16.25 8.62 -7.51
C SER A 322 -17.58 8.89 -8.25
N ILE A 323 -18.26 7.84 -8.69
CA ILE A 323 -19.56 7.94 -9.39
C ILE A 323 -20.64 8.49 -8.43
N ALA A 324 -20.55 8.17 -7.14
CA ALA A 324 -21.49 8.66 -6.14
C ALA A 324 -21.39 10.17 -5.88
N GLN A 325 -20.35 10.84 -6.39
CA GLN A 325 -20.13 12.29 -6.19
C GLN A 325 -20.31 13.09 -7.47
N GLN A 326 -20.69 14.37 -7.28
CA GLN A 326 -20.66 15.35 -8.37
C GLN A 326 -19.21 15.58 -8.83
N PRO A 327 -19.00 15.99 -10.11
CA PRO A 327 -17.66 16.16 -10.67
C PRO A 327 -16.73 17.06 -9.84
N GLU A 328 -17.28 18.08 -9.18
CA GLU A 328 -16.57 19.06 -8.37
C GLU A 328 -15.96 18.42 -7.10
N TYR A 329 -16.60 17.38 -6.55
CA TYR A 329 -16.21 16.70 -5.31
C TYR A 329 -15.40 15.42 -5.51
N GLN A 330 -15.20 14.96 -6.75
CA GLN A 330 -14.49 13.70 -7.02
C GLN A 330 -13.04 13.70 -6.49
N GLY A 331 -12.36 14.84 -6.59
CA GLY A 331 -11.00 14.98 -6.05
C GLY A 331 -10.97 14.88 -4.51
N GLU A 332 -11.93 15.51 -3.84
CA GLU A 332 -12.05 15.47 -2.38
C GLU A 332 -12.44 14.07 -1.88
N ALA A 333 -13.36 13.40 -2.57
CA ALA A 333 -13.74 12.02 -2.30
C ALA A 333 -12.54 11.05 -2.43
N ALA A 334 -11.72 11.21 -3.47
CA ALA A 334 -10.48 10.46 -3.62
C ALA A 334 -9.48 10.75 -2.50
N GLY A 335 -9.39 12.00 -2.05
CA GLY A 335 -8.60 12.41 -0.88
C GLY A 335 -9.08 11.74 0.42
N HIS A 336 -10.39 11.69 0.64
CA HIS A 336 -10.97 10.98 1.79
C HIS A 336 -10.66 9.49 1.75
N LEU A 337 -10.81 8.85 0.59
CA LEU A 337 -10.44 7.44 0.41
C LEU A 337 -8.96 7.20 0.73
N GLY A 338 -8.07 8.03 0.20
CA GLY A 338 -6.63 7.95 0.47
C GLY A 338 -6.27 8.12 1.95
N SER A 339 -7.07 8.88 2.71
CA SER A 339 -6.83 9.11 4.14
C SER A 339 -7.18 7.93 5.04
N VAL A 340 -8.03 7.00 4.60
CA VAL A 340 -8.41 5.83 5.38
C VAL A 340 -7.57 4.59 5.09
N LEU A 341 -6.84 4.56 3.98
CA LEU A 341 -5.98 3.42 3.62
C LEU A 341 -4.87 3.14 4.67
N PRO A 342 -4.26 4.11 5.37
CA PRO A 342 -3.29 3.84 6.43
C PRO A 342 -3.88 3.18 7.67
N ILE A 343 -5.20 3.25 7.90
CA ILE A 343 -5.88 2.74 9.11
C ILE A 343 -5.56 1.26 9.34
N GLY A 344 -5.55 0.46 8.27
CA GLY A 344 -5.20 -0.96 8.37
C GLY A 344 -3.82 -1.18 8.97
N HIS A 345 -2.82 -0.49 8.45
CA HIS A 345 -1.45 -0.59 8.96
C HIS A 345 -1.29 -0.06 10.39
N ILE A 346 -2.08 0.96 10.76
CA ILE A 346 -2.07 1.54 12.12
C ILE A 346 -2.64 0.53 13.12
N LEU A 347 -3.70 -0.17 12.77
CA LEU A 347 -4.39 -1.11 13.66
C LEU A 347 -3.74 -2.50 13.72
N THR A 348 -2.94 -2.88 12.72
CA THR A 348 -2.34 -4.22 12.64
C THR A 348 -1.57 -4.63 13.90
N PRO A 349 -0.66 -3.82 14.49
CA PRO A 349 0.08 -4.24 15.71
C PRO A 349 -0.83 -4.41 16.94
N ILE A 350 -1.98 -3.74 16.96
CA ILE A 350 -2.89 -3.72 18.11
C ILE A 350 -3.93 -4.85 18.02
N VAL A 351 -4.41 -5.13 16.81
CA VAL A 351 -5.52 -6.08 16.58
C VAL A 351 -5.02 -7.36 15.94
N ALA A 352 -4.29 -7.27 14.82
CA ALA A 352 -3.96 -8.42 14.00
C ALA A 352 -2.78 -9.23 14.56
N MET A 353 -1.69 -8.57 14.98
CA MET A 353 -0.52 -9.30 15.48
C MET A 353 -0.77 -10.06 16.78
N PRO A 354 -1.51 -9.55 17.77
CA PRO A 354 -1.91 -10.36 18.92
C PRO A 354 -2.71 -11.61 18.55
N LEU A 355 -3.63 -11.51 17.57
CA LEU A 355 -4.35 -12.68 17.07
C LEU A 355 -3.43 -13.66 16.36
N TYR A 356 -2.47 -13.16 15.57
CA TYR A 356 -1.47 -13.98 14.88
C TYR A 356 -0.59 -14.76 15.88
N ILE A 357 -0.09 -14.09 16.91
CA ILE A 357 0.77 -14.71 17.95
C ILE A 357 0.01 -15.77 18.73
N TYR A 358 -1.27 -15.50 19.03
CA TYR A 358 -2.12 -16.50 19.69
C TYR A 358 -2.36 -17.71 18.80
N ASN A 359 -2.74 -17.49 17.55
CA ASN A 359 -2.93 -18.51 16.52
C ASN A 359 -3.04 -17.85 15.13
N SER A 360 -2.15 -18.19 14.20
CA SER A 360 -2.15 -17.63 12.84
C SER A 360 -3.47 -17.89 12.09
N SER A 361 -4.04 -19.10 12.25
CA SER A 361 -5.34 -19.46 11.65
C SER A 361 -6.47 -18.57 12.16
N LEU A 362 -6.44 -18.18 13.45
CA LEU A 362 -7.45 -17.28 14.02
C LEU A 362 -7.41 -15.89 13.37
N LEU A 363 -6.21 -15.33 13.10
CA LEU A 363 -6.07 -14.08 12.37
C LEU A 363 -6.74 -14.16 10.99
N TYR A 364 -6.45 -15.23 10.26
CA TYR A 364 -6.98 -15.37 8.89
C TYR A 364 -8.48 -15.66 8.90
N PHE A 365 -9.01 -16.48 9.80
CA PHE A 365 -10.45 -16.64 9.98
C PHE A 365 -11.14 -15.32 10.35
N ALA A 366 -10.59 -14.54 11.28
CA ALA A 366 -11.14 -13.23 11.65
C ALA A 366 -11.16 -12.28 10.44
N SER A 367 -10.09 -12.26 9.64
CA SER A 367 -10.03 -11.48 8.39
C SER A 367 -11.07 -11.97 7.36
N GLY A 368 -11.28 -13.27 7.25
CA GLY A 368 -12.33 -13.85 6.42
C GLY A 368 -13.74 -13.44 6.87
N ILE A 369 -13.99 -13.47 8.18
CA ILE A 369 -15.27 -13.00 8.77
C ILE A 369 -15.49 -11.50 8.45
N LEU A 370 -14.45 -10.66 8.59
CA LEU A 370 -14.56 -9.24 8.23
C LEU A 370 -14.87 -9.05 6.74
N CYS A 371 -14.25 -9.81 5.85
CA CYS A 371 -14.57 -9.77 4.41
C CYS A 371 -16.01 -10.25 4.13
N PHE A 372 -16.50 -11.26 4.87
CA PHE A 372 -17.89 -11.70 4.77
C PHE A 372 -18.88 -10.62 5.31
N ILE A 373 -18.54 -9.96 6.40
CA ILE A 373 -19.31 -8.80 6.90
C ILE A 373 -19.37 -7.68 5.85
N LEU A 374 -18.26 -7.41 5.16
CA LEU A 374 -18.26 -6.47 4.04
C LEU A 374 -19.17 -6.92 2.90
N PHE A 375 -19.18 -8.21 2.55
CA PHE A 375 -20.12 -8.76 1.58
C PHE A 375 -21.57 -8.52 2.01
N VAL A 376 -21.93 -8.83 3.26
CA VAL A 376 -23.27 -8.59 3.81
C VAL A 376 -23.60 -7.08 3.78
N PHE A 377 -22.66 -6.24 4.18
CA PHE A 377 -22.81 -4.78 4.15
C PHE A 377 -23.13 -4.27 2.74
N ILE A 378 -22.44 -4.74 1.70
CA ILE A 378 -22.71 -4.36 0.30
C ILE A 378 -24.11 -4.81 -0.15
N VAL A 379 -24.50 -6.05 0.20
CA VAL A 379 -25.80 -6.61 -0.21
C VAL A 379 -26.96 -5.83 0.40
N PHE A 380 -26.84 -5.36 1.63
CA PHE A 380 -27.95 -4.71 2.34
C PHE A 380 -27.91 -3.19 2.27
N HIS A 381 -26.76 -2.56 2.03
CA HIS A 381 -26.68 -1.11 1.99
C HIS A 381 -27.08 -0.54 0.60
N PRO A 382 -28.13 0.33 0.52
CA PRO A 382 -28.72 0.76 -0.74
C PRO A 382 -27.77 1.53 -1.65
N ILE A 383 -26.76 2.24 -1.10
CA ILE A 383 -25.82 3.04 -1.88
C ILE A 383 -25.07 2.23 -2.93
N PHE A 384 -24.81 0.93 -2.66
CA PHE A 384 -24.11 0.06 -3.60
C PHE A 384 -25.02 -0.45 -4.73
N LYS A 385 -26.34 -0.49 -4.53
CA LYS A 385 -27.34 -1.00 -5.50
C LYS A 385 -27.83 0.06 -6.48
N TYR A 386 -28.20 1.26 -5.99
CA TYR A 386 -29.06 2.19 -6.69
C TYR A 386 -28.37 3.12 -7.70
N ARG A 387 -27.03 3.11 -7.83
CA ARG A 387 -26.32 3.97 -8.78
C ARG A 387 -25.61 3.25 -9.93
N TYR A 388 -25.91 1.97 -10.12
CA TYR A 388 -25.27 1.17 -11.18
C TYR A 388 -26.28 0.62 -12.19
N GLU A 389 -27.54 0.98 -12.07
CA GLU A 389 -28.60 0.55 -12.99
C GLU A 389 -28.94 1.61 -14.07
N ASP A 390 -28.36 2.81 -13.97
CA ASP A 390 -28.44 3.86 -14.99
C ASP A 390 -27.12 3.94 -15.79
#